data_14cac086dd195e9c7d9d0e885c564064
#
_entry.id   14cac086dd195e9c7d9d0e885c564064
#
_cell.length_a   1.000
_cell.length_b   1.000
_cell.length_c   1.000
_cell.angle_alpha   90.00
_cell.angle_beta   90.00
_cell.angle_gamma   90.00
#
_symmetry.space_group_name_H-M   'P 1'
#
loop_
_entity.id
_entity.type
_entity.pdbx_description
1 polymer ?
#
loop_
_entity_poly.entity_id
_entity_poly.type
_entity_poly.pdbx_seq_one_letter_code
_entity_poly.pdbx_strand_id
1 'polypeptide(L)'
;MKRNLGVAMLALLVVVPLNAQAPKGWKLRVDRSMTASDPDAAGDIKFVAMGSGFHAMNPKAAVYWNPVNTATGNYSLKGTFKLIKTNGHSEYYGLVFGGSDLEGPAQSYTYFMVESEGTWLIKSRNGNSTMQIASSGSASDAVKKADASGTSTNALEVHVMPDKVEFLVNGKVVNTAPKSGLTAKTDGVYGIRINHMLEVQVDGFALTKM
;
A
#
# COMPACT_ATOMS: atom_id res chain seq x y z
N MET A 1 17.61 -50.86 -49.19
CA MET A 1 17.56 -49.46 -48.76
C MET A 1 16.31 -49.26 -47.88
N LYS A 2 16.46 -49.13 -46.56
CA LYS A 2 15.34 -48.89 -45.64
C LYS A 2 15.36 -47.40 -45.28
N ARG A 3 14.33 -46.64 -45.66
CA ARG A 3 14.16 -45.22 -45.33
C ARG A 3 13.46 -45.12 -43.94
N ASN A 4 14.21 -44.66 -42.94
CA ASN A 4 13.63 -44.28 -41.65
C ASN A 4 12.94 -42.91 -41.79
N LEU A 5 11.62 -42.86 -41.65
CA LEU A 5 10.87 -41.59 -41.45
C LEU A 5 10.98 -41.24 -39.99
N GLY A 6 11.74 -40.20 -39.68
CA GLY A 6 11.72 -39.58 -38.35
C GLY A 6 10.47 -38.67 -38.22
N VAL A 7 9.58 -39.01 -37.28
CA VAL A 7 8.46 -38.15 -36.91
C VAL A 7 8.99 -37.09 -35.95
N ALA A 8 9.08 -35.85 -36.41
CA ALA A 8 9.38 -34.72 -35.55
C ALA A 8 8.09 -34.33 -34.77
N MET A 9 8.08 -34.59 -33.48
CA MET A 9 6.98 -34.19 -32.59
C MET A 9 7.15 -32.71 -32.23
N LEU A 10 6.35 -31.83 -32.84
CA LEU A 10 6.30 -30.40 -32.56
C LEU A 10 5.56 -30.19 -31.26
N ALA A 11 6.26 -29.93 -30.16
CA ALA A 11 5.65 -29.58 -28.88
C ALA A 11 5.08 -28.16 -28.99
N LEU A 12 3.76 -28.05 -29.10
CA LEU A 12 3.04 -26.77 -29.00
C LEU A 12 3.13 -26.29 -27.54
N LEU A 13 3.99 -25.30 -27.28
CA LEU A 13 3.95 -24.54 -26.01
C LEU A 13 2.68 -23.69 -26.00
N VAL A 14 1.65 -24.16 -25.31
CA VAL A 14 0.47 -23.36 -24.99
C VAL A 14 0.90 -22.31 -23.95
N VAL A 15 1.18 -21.09 -24.41
CA VAL A 15 1.33 -19.94 -23.53
C VAL A 15 -0.06 -19.57 -23.05
N VAL A 16 -0.44 -20.08 -21.86
CA VAL A 16 -1.65 -19.63 -21.17
C VAL A 16 -1.37 -18.19 -20.71
N PRO A 17 -2.15 -17.19 -21.14
CA PRO A 17 -2.00 -15.85 -20.60
C PRO A 17 -2.31 -15.94 -19.10
N LEU A 18 -1.33 -15.60 -18.25
CA LEU A 18 -1.56 -15.40 -16.82
C LEU A 18 -2.44 -14.15 -16.72
N ASN A 19 -3.75 -14.32 -16.73
CA ASN A 19 -4.68 -13.25 -16.37
C ASN A 19 -4.42 -12.92 -14.90
N ALA A 20 -3.72 -11.83 -14.67
CA ALA A 20 -3.47 -11.31 -13.33
C ALA A 20 -4.83 -10.98 -12.69
N GLN A 21 -5.27 -11.81 -11.76
CA GLN A 21 -6.55 -11.65 -11.07
C GLN A 21 -6.39 -10.76 -9.84
N ALA A 22 -7.42 -9.97 -9.56
CA ALA A 22 -7.50 -9.24 -8.30
C ALA A 22 -7.32 -10.23 -7.13
N PRO A 23 -6.61 -9.86 -6.05
CA PRO A 23 -6.41 -10.74 -4.91
C PRO A 23 -7.75 -11.16 -4.31
N LYS A 24 -7.92 -12.46 -4.05
CA LYS A 24 -9.19 -13.03 -3.58
C LYS A 24 -9.64 -12.36 -2.27
N GLY A 25 -10.88 -11.87 -2.26
CA GLY A 25 -11.52 -11.25 -1.10
C GLY A 25 -11.10 -9.80 -0.84
N TRP A 26 -10.14 -9.27 -1.60
CA TRP A 26 -9.77 -7.87 -1.48
C TRP A 26 -10.81 -6.96 -2.12
N LYS A 27 -11.02 -5.82 -1.48
CA LYS A 27 -11.85 -4.72 -1.93
C LYS A 27 -10.98 -3.48 -2.12
N LEU A 28 -11.50 -2.52 -2.87
CA LEU A 28 -10.88 -1.21 -3.01
C LEU A 28 -11.94 -0.10 -2.97
N ARG A 29 -11.52 1.06 -2.50
CA ARG A 29 -12.25 2.32 -2.63
C ARG A 29 -11.38 3.34 -3.31
N VAL A 30 -11.90 3.95 -4.35
CA VAL A 30 -11.23 5.04 -5.06
C VAL A 30 -11.51 6.35 -4.33
N ASP A 31 -10.44 7.06 -4.00
CA ASP A 31 -10.47 8.44 -3.50
C ASP A 31 -10.06 9.37 -4.64
N ARG A 32 -11.02 9.86 -5.41
CA ARG A 32 -10.74 10.76 -6.54
C ARG A 32 -10.17 12.08 -6.04
N SER A 33 -9.21 12.61 -6.80
CA SER A 33 -8.73 13.97 -6.57
C SER A 33 -9.86 14.96 -6.82
N MET A 34 -10.01 15.91 -5.89
CA MET A 34 -10.93 17.03 -6.00
C MET A 34 -10.21 18.32 -6.37
N THR A 35 -8.89 18.25 -6.60
CA THR A 35 -8.03 19.42 -6.80
C THR A 35 -7.62 19.51 -8.27
N ALA A 36 -7.96 20.62 -8.93
CA ALA A 36 -7.64 20.82 -10.35
C ALA A 36 -6.12 20.92 -10.62
N SER A 37 -5.33 21.30 -9.61
CA SER A 37 -3.87 21.37 -9.70
C SER A 37 -3.17 20.03 -9.51
N ASP A 38 -3.93 19.01 -9.10
CA ASP A 38 -3.43 17.66 -8.86
C ASP A 38 -4.47 16.62 -9.34
N PRO A 39 -4.72 16.56 -10.67
CA PRO A 39 -5.78 15.74 -11.24
C PRO A 39 -5.39 14.25 -11.26
N ASP A 40 -6.39 13.39 -11.11
CA ASP A 40 -6.22 11.96 -11.41
C ASP A 40 -5.85 11.74 -12.87
N ALA A 41 -5.05 10.73 -13.15
CA ALA A 41 -4.79 10.27 -14.51
C ALA A 41 -5.97 9.46 -15.07
N ALA A 42 -6.05 9.39 -16.40
CA ALA A 42 -7.00 8.52 -17.09
C ALA A 42 -6.62 7.04 -16.90
N GLY A 43 -7.62 6.16 -16.97
CA GLY A 43 -7.45 4.71 -16.90
C GLY A 43 -8.06 4.08 -15.66
N ASP A 44 -7.91 2.76 -15.59
CA ASP A 44 -8.41 1.94 -14.50
C ASP A 44 -7.29 1.51 -13.57
N ILE A 45 -7.63 1.40 -12.29
CA ILE A 45 -6.73 0.81 -11.29
C ILE A 45 -6.53 -0.67 -11.63
N LYS A 46 -5.25 -1.10 -11.61
CA LYS A 46 -4.89 -2.52 -11.66
C LYS A 46 -4.36 -2.90 -10.29
N PHE A 47 -5.02 -3.86 -9.64
CA PHE A 47 -4.59 -4.40 -8.35
C PHE A 47 -4.63 -5.92 -8.44
N VAL A 48 -3.47 -6.54 -8.43
CA VAL A 48 -3.32 -7.97 -8.72
C VAL A 48 -2.43 -8.66 -7.71
N ALA A 49 -2.66 -9.95 -7.50
CA ALA A 49 -1.74 -10.78 -6.73
C ALA A 49 -0.42 -10.98 -7.51
N MET A 50 0.72 -10.88 -6.83
CA MET A 50 2.03 -11.13 -7.39
C MET A 50 2.92 -11.87 -6.38
N GLY A 51 3.22 -13.14 -6.65
CA GLY A 51 3.90 -13.99 -5.68
C GLY A 51 3.07 -14.13 -4.40
N SER A 52 3.69 -13.81 -3.25
CA SER A 52 3.02 -13.75 -1.95
C SER A 52 2.47 -12.36 -1.61
N GLY A 53 2.62 -11.39 -2.51
CA GLY A 53 2.26 -9.99 -2.31
C GLY A 53 1.29 -9.46 -3.37
N PHE A 54 1.40 -8.17 -3.65
CA PHE A 54 0.48 -7.43 -4.53
C PHE A 54 1.26 -6.52 -5.46
N HIS A 55 0.67 -6.26 -6.61
CA HIS A 55 1.12 -5.22 -7.53
C HIS A 55 -0.06 -4.30 -7.85
N ALA A 56 0.15 -3.00 -7.72
CA ALA A 56 -0.86 -1.97 -7.98
C ALA A 56 -0.35 -0.93 -8.95
N MET A 57 -1.17 -0.59 -9.94
CA MET A 57 -0.99 0.56 -10.83
C MET A 57 -2.18 1.49 -10.62
N ASN A 58 -1.93 2.66 -10.10
CA ASN A 58 -2.94 3.58 -9.60
C ASN A 58 -3.01 4.87 -10.42
N PRO A 59 -3.85 5.00 -11.45
CA PRO A 59 -4.13 6.32 -12.04
C PRO A 59 -4.89 7.25 -11.08
N LYS A 60 -5.57 6.67 -10.09
CA LYS A 60 -6.35 7.34 -9.03
C LYS A 60 -5.93 6.82 -7.67
N ALA A 61 -6.00 7.65 -6.63
CA ALA A 61 -5.74 7.20 -5.27
C ALA A 61 -6.77 6.15 -4.83
N ALA A 62 -6.30 5.12 -4.10
CA ALA A 62 -7.19 4.10 -3.57
C ALA A 62 -6.70 3.52 -2.24
N VAL A 63 -7.67 3.05 -1.46
CA VAL A 63 -7.48 2.19 -0.29
C VAL A 63 -7.87 0.77 -0.67
N TYR A 64 -7.05 -0.19 -0.26
CA TYR A 64 -7.23 -1.61 -0.50
C TYR A 64 -7.25 -2.36 0.81
N TRP A 65 -8.21 -3.25 0.97
CA TRP A 65 -8.33 -4.09 2.18
C TRP A 65 -9.00 -5.42 1.87
N ASN A 66 -8.77 -6.39 2.72
CA ASN A 66 -9.60 -7.58 2.78
C ASN A 66 -10.45 -7.48 4.06
N PRO A 67 -11.80 -7.58 4.01
CA PRO A 67 -12.66 -7.47 5.19
C PRO A 67 -12.34 -8.46 6.31
N VAL A 68 -11.70 -9.59 6.02
CA VAL A 68 -11.28 -10.57 7.05
C VAL A 68 -9.98 -10.15 7.75
N ASN A 69 -9.24 -9.17 7.20
CA ASN A 69 -8.02 -8.65 7.79
C ASN A 69 -8.37 -7.64 8.88
N THR A 70 -8.58 -8.12 10.10
CA THR A 70 -8.91 -7.29 11.26
C THR A 70 -7.86 -7.42 12.35
N ALA A 71 -7.60 -6.32 13.05
CA ALA A 71 -6.70 -6.22 14.18
C ALA A 71 -7.44 -5.76 15.43
N THR A 72 -7.03 -6.24 16.59
CA THR A 72 -7.51 -5.80 17.90
C THR A 72 -6.40 -5.91 18.94
N GLY A 73 -6.38 -4.97 19.89
CA GLY A 73 -5.40 -4.96 20.99
C GLY A 73 -4.01 -4.55 20.52
N ASN A 74 -2.97 -5.27 20.96
CA ASN A 74 -1.59 -4.97 20.61
C ASN A 74 -1.12 -5.80 19.43
N TYR A 75 -0.48 -5.16 18.45
CA TYR A 75 0.00 -5.84 17.24
C TYR A 75 1.09 -5.04 16.52
N SER A 76 1.83 -5.73 15.67
CA SER A 76 2.66 -5.15 14.62
C SER A 76 2.00 -5.40 13.26
N LEU A 77 1.83 -4.37 12.46
CA LEU A 77 1.42 -4.41 11.05
C LEU A 77 2.58 -3.95 10.19
N LYS A 78 2.98 -4.74 9.20
CA LYS A 78 4.11 -4.43 8.33
C LYS A 78 3.87 -4.75 6.87
N GLY A 79 4.68 -4.12 6.02
CA GLY A 79 4.76 -4.40 4.59
C GLY A 79 6.00 -3.76 3.98
N THR A 80 6.58 -4.41 2.98
CA THR A 80 7.68 -3.86 2.18
C THR A 80 7.09 -3.34 0.87
N PHE A 81 7.27 -2.04 0.63
CA PHE A 81 6.76 -1.34 -0.53
C PHE A 81 7.91 -1.02 -1.47
N LYS A 82 7.81 -1.51 -2.70
CA LYS A 82 8.70 -1.15 -3.80
C LYS A 82 7.96 -0.21 -4.74
N LEU A 83 8.35 1.06 -4.75
CA LEU A 83 7.96 2.01 -5.79
C LEU A 83 8.62 1.59 -7.09
N ILE A 84 7.83 1.34 -8.13
CA ILE A 84 8.29 0.95 -9.46
C ILE A 84 8.28 2.14 -10.40
N LYS A 85 7.26 3.00 -10.24
CA LYS A 85 7.09 4.18 -11.07
C LYS A 85 6.39 5.29 -10.30
N THR A 86 6.88 6.51 -10.46
CA THR A 86 6.26 7.76 -10.01
C THR A 86 6.07 8.68 -11.22
N ASN A 87 5.19 9.65 -11.10
CA ASN A 87 4.95 10.68 -12.11
C ASN A 87 5.74 11.98 -11.87
N GLY A 88 6.65 11.97 -10.87
CA GLY A 88 7.40 13.17 -10.46
C GLY A 88 6.66 14.10 -9.50
N HIS A 89 5.43 13.77 -9.09
CA HIS A 89 4.70 14.46 -8.02
C HIS A 89 4.97 13.78 -6.67
N SER A 90 4.79 14.51 -5.56
CA SER A 90 4.93 14.02 -4.20
C SER A 90 3.73 13.15 -3.82
N GLU A 91 3.73 11.91 -4.28
CA GLU A 91 2.67 10.95 -4.06
C GLU A 91 3.05 9.86 -3.07
N TYR A 92 2.13 9.53 -2.17
CA TYR A 92 2.38 8.68 -1.01
C TYR A 92 1.77 7.29 -1.15
N TYR A 93 2.42 6.30 -0.53
CA TYR A 93 1.95 4.91 -0.44
C TYR A 93 2.33 4.31 0.91
N GLY A 94 1.52 3.36 1.42
CA GLY A 94 1.82 2.72 2.70
C GLY A 94 0.65 1.99 3.34
N LEU A 95 0.70 1.90 4.67
CA LEU A 95 -0.17 1.09 5.53
C LEU A 95 -1.42 1.84 5.96
N VAL A 96 -2.52 1.09 6.12
CA VAL A 96 -3.80 1.53 6.69
C VAL A 96 -4.14 0.62 7.87
N PHE A 97 -4.64 1.17 8.98
CA PHE A 97 -5.08 0.41 10.14
C PHE A 97 -6.23 1.13 10.88
N GLY A 98 -6.88 0.42 11.81
CA GLY A 98 -8.03 0.94 12.56
C GLY A 98 -9.23 1.26 11.66
N GLY A 99 -9.37 0.54 10.53
CA GLY A 99 -10.39 0.80 9.52
C GLY A 99 -11.79 0.39 9.95
N SER A 100 -12.77 1.26 9.71
CA SER A 100 -14.19 0.97 9.84
C SER A 100 -14.98 1.64 8.72
N ASP A 101 -16.09 1.05 8.31
CA ASP A 101 -16.99 1.52 7.24
C ASP A 101 -16.27 1.91 5.94
N LEU A 102 -15.25 1.13 5.52
CA LEU A 102 -14.38 1.51 4.41
C LEU A 102 -15.12 1.64 3.06
N GLU A 103 -16.29 1.02 2.92
CA GLU A 103 -17.17 1.14 1.74
C GLU A 103 -18.15 2.30 1.86
N GLY A 104 -18.48 2.68 3.08
CA GLY A 104 -19.55 3.64 3.38
C GLY A 104 -19.08 5.10 3.47
N PRO A 105 -20.03 6.03 3.65
CA PRO A 105 -19.74 7.45 3.78
C PRO A 105 -19.06 7.82 5.11
N ALA A 106 -19.20 6.99 6.15
CA ALA A 106 -18.60 7.19 7.47
C ALA A 106 -17.23 6.49 7.61
N GLN A 107 -16.55 6.21 6.49
CA GLN A 107 -15.23 5.58 6.51
C GLN A 107 -14.29 6.25 7.52
N SER A 108 -13.57 5.44 8.28
CA SER A 108 -12.60 5.94 9.25
C SER A 108 -11.40 5.00 9.27
N TYR A 109 -10.18 5.57 9.23
CA TYR A 109 -8.93 4.81 9.34
C TYR A 109 -7.74 5.74 9.59
N THR A 110 -6.67 5.19 10.12
CA THR A 110 -5.35 5.85 10.17
C THR A 110 -4.46 5.27 9.08
N TYR A 111 -3.62 6.11 8.47
CA TYR A 111 -2.68 5.68 7.46
C TYR A 111 -1.29 6.28 7.68
N PHE A 112 -0.28 5.45 7.44
CA PHE A 112 1.14 5.77 7.53
C PHE A 112 1.78 5.49 6.17
N MET A 113 2.38 6.52 5.57
CA MET A 113 2.86 6.46 4.19
C MET A 113 4.20 7.14 4.02
N VAL A 114 4.91 6.73 2.97
CA VAL A 114 6.16 7.33 2.47
C VAL A 114 6.01 7.75 1.02
N GLU A 115 6.93 8.57 0.53
CA GLU A 115 6.98 9.02 -0.86
C GLU A 115 8.40 8.98 -1.45
N SER A 116 8.52 9.27 -2.76
CA SER A 116 9.75 9.14 -3.55
C SER A 116 10.89 10.06 -3.11
N GLU A 117 10.57 11.25 -2.57
CA GLU A 117 11.57 12.24 -2.13
C GLU A 117 12.10 12.02 -0.71
N GLY A 118 11.67 10.93 -0.07
CA GLY A 118 12.17 10.53 1.24
C GLY A 118 11.41 11.14 2.41
N THR A 119 10.19 11.60 2.21
CA THR A 119 9.33 12.04 3.30
C THR A 119 8.37 10.96 3.77
N TRP A 120 7.79 11.14 4.95
CA TRP A 120 6.73 10.31 5.49
C TRP A 120 5.61 11.18 6.07
N LEU A 121 4.40 10.62 6.13
CA LEU A 121 3.26 11.24 6.78
C LEU A 121 2.37 10.22 7.50
N ILE A 122 1.67 10.71 8.51
CA ILE A 122 0.65 9.98 9.25
C ILE A 122 -0.59 10.87 9.29
N LYS A 123 -1.71 10.34 8.82
CA LYS A 123 -3.01 11.05 8.84
C LYS A 123 -4.11 10.12 9.32
N SER A 124 -5.17 10.72 9.86
CA SER A 124 -6.45 10.07 10.14
C SER A 124 -7.49 10.54 9.14
N ARG A 125 -8.31 9.62 8.64
CA ARG A 125 -9.49 9.91 7.84
C ARG A 125 -10.75 9.69 8.66
N ASN A 126 -11.72 10.58 8.50
CA ASN A 126 -13.06 10.44 9.04
C ASN A 126 -14.06 11.00 8.01
N GLY A 127 -14.81 10.11 7.36
CA GLY A 127 -15.64 10.44 6.20
C GLY A 127 -14.81 11.05 5.08
N ASN A 128 -15.16 12.25 4.65
CA ASN A 128 -14.45 13.00 3.61
C ASN A 128 -13.29 13.85 4.14
N SER A 129 -13.13 13.96 5.45
CA SER A 129 -12.09 14.79 6.07
C SER A 129 -10.85 13.98 6.41
N THR A 130 -9.68 14.62 6.25
CA THR A 130 -8.41 14.08 6.70
C THR A 130 -7.72 15.06 7.64
N MET A 131 -7.12 14.55 8.71
CA MET A 131 -6.35 15.35 9.68
C MET A 131 -4.94 14.78 9.78
N GLN A 132 -3.95 15.65 9.73
CA GLN A 132 -2.57 15.27 9.91
C GLN A 132 -2.26 15.01 11.38
N ILE A 133 -1.66 13.85 11.67
CA ILE A 133 -1.15 13.48 12.98
C ILE A 133 0.32 13.93 13.07
N ALA A 134 1.12 13.56 12.08
CA ALA A 134 2.55 13.92 12.00
C ALA A 134 3.05 13.78 10.56
N SER A 135 4.20 14.42 10.28
CA SER A 135 4.98 14.23 9.04
C SER A 135 6.44 14.59 9.28
N SER A 136 7.33 14.15 8.41
CA SER A 136 8.75 14.55 8.47
C SER A 136 8.97 16.02 8.07
N GLY A 137 8.04 16.61 7.32
CA GLY A 137 8.18 17.96 6.75
C GLY A 137 9.27 18.10 5.69
N SER A 138 10.33 17.31 5.79
CA SER A 138 11.45 17.22 4.85
C SER A 138 11.94 15.79 4.74
N ALA A 139 12.88 15.53 3.84
CA ALA A 139 13.48 14.20 3.67
C ALA A 139 14.03 13.66 4.99
N SER A 140 13.74 12.39 5.27
CA SER A 140 14.17 11.66 6.46
C SER A 140 15.19 10.59 6.07
N ASP A 141 16.27 10.45 6.81
CA ASP A 141 17.27 9.40 6.62
C ASP A 141 16.74 7.98 6.81
N ALA A 142 15.54 7.84 7.39
CA ALA A 142 14.86 6.56 7.50
C ALA A 142 14.22 6.11 6.20
N VAL A 143 13.80 7.05 5.32
CA VAL A 143 13.11 6.76 4.07
C VAL A 143 14.11 6.76 2.92
N LYS A 144 14.22 5.64 2.22
CA LYS A 144 15.03 5.57 0.99
C LYS A 144 14.31 6.32 -0.12
N LYS A 145 15.00 7.33 -0.67
CA LYS A 145 14.53 8.08 -1.83
C LYS A 145 14.52 7.21 -3.08
N ALA A 146 13.71 7.60 -4.04
CA ALA A 146 13.78 7.02 -5.36
C ALA A 146 15.14 7.32 -6.01
N ASP A 147 15.68 6.34 -6.71
CA ASP A 147 16.89 6.47 -7.51
C ASP A 147 16.63 7.18 -8.85
N ALA A 148 17.64 7.29 -9.69
CA ALA A 148 17.54 7.92 -11.01
C ALA A 148 16.54 7.22 -11.96
N SER A 149 16.17 5.96 -11.68
CA SER A 149 15.14 5.23 -12.42
C SER A 149 13.72 5.45 -11.85
N GLY A 150 13.59 6.22 -10.78
CA GLY A 150 12.33 6.49 -10.09
C GLY A 150 11.90 5.36 -9.15
N THR A 151 12.81 4.45 -8.76
CA THR A 151 12.49 3.30 -7.92
C THR A 151 13.06 3.42 -6.51
N SER A 152 12.30 2.92 -5.52
CA SER A 152 12.78 2.79 -4.14
C SER A 152 12.11 1.61 -3.46
N THR A 153 12.71 1.13 -2.36
CA THR A 153 12.11 0.09 -1.53
C THR A 153 12.18 0.48 -0.07
N ASN A 154 11.02 0.56 0.58
CA ASN A 154 10.89 0.91 1.98
C ASN A 154 10.04 -0.13 2.72
N ALA A 155 10.54 -0.62 3.85
CA ALA A 155 9.76 -1.43 4.79
C ALA A 155 9.07 -0.49 5.78
N LEU A 156 7.74 -0.56 5.84
CA LEU A 156 6.91 0.20 6.79
C LEU A 156 6.38 -0.74 7.85
N GLU A 157 6.37 -0.27 9.10
CA GLU A 157 5.81 -1.01 10.21
C GLU A 157 5.09 -0.07 11.19
N VAL A 158 3.99 -0.54 11.77
CA VAL A 158 3.22 0.14 12.81
C VAL A 158 3.12 -0.79 14.01
N HIS A 159 3.64 -0.38 15.17
CA HIS A 159 3.48 -1.08 16.44
C HIS A 159 2.37 -0.43 17.25
N VAL A 160 1.29 -1.14 17.46
CA VAL A 160 0.20 -0.71 18.34
C VAL A 160 0.43 -1.34 19.72
N MET A 161 0.66 -0.51 20.71
CA MET A 161 0.90 -0.85 22.12
C MET A 161 -0.28 -0.40 22.99
N PRO A 162 -0.28 -0.71 24.31
CA PRO A 162 -1.39 -0.33 25.17
C PRO A 162 -1.65 1.18 25.25
N ASP A 163 -0.59 1.98 25.26
CA ASP A 163 -0.60 3.42 25.50
C ASP A 163 -0.09 4.28 24.33
N LYS A 164 0.54 3.67 23.35
CA LYS A 164 1.18 4.38 22.22
C LYS A 164 1.10 3.60 20.91
N VAL A 165 1.36 4.31 19.83
CA VAL A 165 1.58 3.75 18.49
C VAL A 165 2.94 4.23 17.99
N GLU A 166 3.82 3.31 17.60
CA GLU A 166 5.10 3.61 16.97
C GLU A 166 5.02 3.35 15.46
N PHE A 167 5.64 4.23 14.70
CA PHE A 167 5.71 4.19 13.25
C PHE A 167 7.16 4.05 12.83
N LEU A 168 7.47 3.00 12.05
CA LEU A 168 8.82 2.68 11.66
C LEU A 168 8.97 2.63 10.13
N VAL A 169 10.10 3.14 9.66
CA VAL A 169 10.55 2.97 8.27
C VAL A 169 11.93 2.32 8.30
N ASN A 170 12.09 1.23 7.56
CA ASN A 170 13.34 0.47 7.46
C ASN A 170 13.95 0.13 8.84
N GLY A 171 13.10 -0.21 9.81
CA GLY A 171 13.48 -0.57 11.18
C GLY A 171 13.80 0.62 12.10
N LYS A 172 13.73 1.87 11.63
CA LYS A 172 13.91 3.07 12.45
C LYS A 172 12.55 3.65 12.85
N VAL A 173 12.34 3.92 14.14
CA VAL A 173 11.17 4.66 14.62
C VAL A 173 11.26 6.10 14.12
N VAL A 174 10.28 6.50 13.32
CA VAL A 174 10.18 7.86 12.76
C VAL A 174 9.20 8.74 13.53
N ASN A 175 8.24 8.13 14.22
CA ASN A 175 7.27 8.83 15.07
C ASN A 175 6.73 7.90 16.16
N THR A 176 6.41 8.48 17.31
CA THR A 176 5.65 7.83 18.38
C THR A 176 4.50 8.76 18.77
N ALA A 177 3.27 8.27 18.73
CA ALA A 177 2.09 9.00 19.12
C ALA A 177 1.40 8.31 20.31
N PRO A 178 0.82 9.04 21.28
CA PRO A 178 0.00 8.43 22.31
C PRO A 178 -1.23 7.77 21.69
N LYS A 179 -1.71 6.66 22.26
CA LYS A 179 -2.94 5.98 21.82
C LYS A 179 -4.18 6.74 22.29
N SER A 180 -4.32 8.00 21.86
CA SER A 180 -5.40 8.92 22.23
C SER A 180 -5.68 9.89 21.08
N GLY A 181 -6.79 10.62 21.15
CA GLY A 181 -7.16 11.59 20.11
C GLY A 181 -7.29 10.92 18.74
N LEU A 182 -6.53 11.40 17.73
CA LEU A 182 -6.58 10.88 16.36
C LEU A 182 -6.02 9.46 16.21
N THR A 183 -5.23 9.01 17.17
CA THR A 183 -4.62 7.66 17.20
C THR A 183 -5.32 6.70 18.17
N ALA A 184 -6.46 7.10 18.77
CA ALA A 184 -7.20 6.28 19.73
C ALA A 184 -7.80 5.01 19.07
N LYS A 185 -8.24 5.11 17.82
CA LYS A 185 -8.86 4.00 17.08
C LYS A 185 -7.79 3.21 16.32
N THR A 186 -7.36 2.09 16.89
CA THR A 186 -6.38 1.19 16.28
C THR A 186 -6.98 -0.17 15.92
N ASP A 187 -8.08 -0.54 16.56
CA ASP A 187 -8.80 -1.79 16.27
C ASP A 187 -9.67 -1.63 15.03
N GLY A 188 -9.71 -2.66 14.17
CA GLY A 188 -10.51 -2.65 12.95
C GLY A 188 -9.80 -3.29 11.77
N VAL A 189 -10.27 -2.97 10.58
CA VAL A 189 -9.71 -3.49 9.33
C VAL A 189 -8.35 -2.84 9.05
N TYR A 190 -7.40 -3.63 8.53
CA TYR A 190 -6.12 -3.12 8.05
C TYR A 190 -5.93 -3.43 6.56
N GLY A 191 -5.10 -2.61 5.91
CA GLY A 191 -4.89 -2.65 4.48
C GLY A 191 -3.74 -1.78 4.03
N ILE A 192 -3.78 -1.37 2.77
CA ILE A 192 -2.79 -0.50 2.15
C ILE A 192 -3.49 0.68 1.47
N ARG A 193 -2.78 1.80 1.36
CA ARG A 193 -3.20 2.96 0.58
C ARG A 193 -2.10 3.31 -0.41
N ILE A 194 -2.49 3.59 -1.65
CA ILE A 194 -1.61 4.04 -2.73
C ILE A 194 -2.28 5.23 -3.37
N ASN A 195 -1.58 6.35 -3.42
CA ASN A 195 -2.07 7.56 -4.06
C ASN A 195 -2.03 7.42 -5.59
N HIS A 196 -2.44 8.47 -6.30
CA HIS A 196 -2.59 8.42 -7.74
C HIS A 196 -1.23 8.47 -8.49
N MET A 197 -1.25 8.06 -9.75
CA MET A 197 -0.11 8.06 -10.66
C MET A 197 1.13 7.31 -10.14
N LEU A 198 0.91 6.29 -9.30
CA LEU A 198 1.95 5.42 -8.77
C LEU A 198 1.81 3.99 -9.29
N GLU A 199 2.96 3.32 -9.42
CA GLU A 199 3.07 1.88 -9.58
C GLU A 199 3.90 1.32 -8.43
N VAL A 200 3.28 0.42 -7.62
CA VAL A 200 3.86 -0.08 -6.37
C VAL A 200 3.66 -1.58 -6.27
N GLN A 201 4.73 -2.28 -5.89
CA GLN A 201 4.68 -3.66 -5.44
C GLN A 201 4.72 -3.69 -3.91
N VAL A 202 3.94 -4.59 -3.30
CA VAL A 202 3.89 -4.78 -1.84
C VAL A 202 4.17 -6.24 -1.52
N ASP A 203 5.20 -6.50 -0.72
CA ASP A 203 5.61 -7.82 -0.26
C ASP A 203 5.59 -7.89 1.27
N GLY A 204 5.48 -9.11 1.81
CA GLY A 204 5.54 -9.33 3.26
C GLY A 204 4.48 -8.60 4.08
N PHE A 205 3.32 -8.28 3.45
CA PHE A 205 2.20 -7.65 4.15
C PHE A 205 1.62 -8.62 5.17
N ALA A 206 1.80 -8.31 6.44
CA ALA A 206 1.45 -9.21 7.54
C ALA A 206 1.11 -8.44 8.83
N LEU A 207 0.27 -9.06 9.66
CA LEU A 207 -0.01 -8.63 11.02
C LEU A 207 0.42 -9.74 11.99
N THR A 208 1.10 -9.33 13.07
CA THR A 208 1.53 -10.19 14.17
C THR A 208 0.98 -9.65 15.49
N LYS A 209 0.34 -10.47 16.28
CA LYS A 209 -0.08 -10.12 17.65
C LYS A 209 1.14 -9.99 18.55
N MET A 210 1.12 -9.01 19.44
CA MET A 210 2.15 -8.77 20.46
C MET A 210 1.61 -9.01 21.85
#